data_0970ede7d737c08a2cd9f2a31fdd58f7
#
_entry.id   0970ede7d737c08a2cd9f2a31fdd58f7
#
_cell.length_a   1.000
_cell.length_b   1.000
_cell.length_c   1.000
_cell.angle_alpha   90.00
_cell.angle_beta   90.00
_cell.angle_gamma   90.00
#
_symmetry.space_group_name_H-M   'P 1'
#
loop_
_entity.id
_entity.type
_entity.pdbx_description
1 polymer ?
#
loop_
_entity_poly.entity_id
_entity_poly.type
_entity_poly.pdbx_seq_one_letter_code
_entity_poly.pdbx_strand_id
1 'polypeptide(L)'
;MKVMKVMKVMKVWNLFAVVLTTVGLLSSCSMDVKELEGKWLVKSIENESVTTVEREAFIEFNTVEGKIHGCLGVNLVNGSFTFDKGNLKFGNMGMTMMMGPAEDMEIERSMIKVLDETAKVKVNGTTLFLMDASGNQLASLERATE
;
A
#
# COMPACT_ATOMS: atom_id res chain seq x y z
N MET A 1 -40.28 -55.17 20.62
CA MET A 1 -39.76 -54.50 19.41
C MET A 1 -40.11 -53.03 19.31
N LYS A 2 -40.48 -52.37 20.36
CA LYS A 2 -40.78 -50.93 20.33
C LYS A 2 -39.65 -50.04 20.90
N VAL A 3 -38.50 -50.61 21.30
CA VAL A 3 -37.45 -49.91 22.00
C VAL A 3 -36.39 -49.32 21.04
N MET A 4 -36.37 -49.75 19.77
CA MET A 4 -35.38 -49.27 18.80
C MET A 4 -35.73 -47.93 18.11
N LYS A 5 -36.93 -47.44 18.32
CA LYS A 5 -37.40 -46.17 17.63
C LYS A 5 -37.04 -44.91 18.43
N VAL A 6 -36.75 -45.05 19.71
CA VAL A 6 -36.46 -43.90 20.58
C VAL A 6 -35.02 -43.48 20.52
N MET A 7 -34.09 -44.35 20.14
CA MET A 7 -32.69 -44.01 20.06
C MET A 7 -32.28 -43.19 18.83
N LYS A 8 -33.13 -43.10 17.85
CA LYS A 8 -32.84 -42.33 16.61
C LYS A 8 -33.11 -40.82 16.73
N VAL A 9 -33.92 -40.46 17.70
CA VAL A 9 -34.30 -39.03 17.87
C VAL A 9 -33.29 -38.27 18.71
N MET A 10 -32.52 -38.91 19.56
CA MET A 10 -31.53 -38.24 20.42
C MET A 10 -30.21 -37.90 19.68
N LYS A 11 -29.98 -38.44 18.51
CA LYS A 11 -28.75 -38.17 17.75
C LYS A 11 -28.84 -36.91 16.90
N VAL A 12 -30.02 -36.36 16.69
CA VAL A 12 -30.22 -35.16 15.87
C VAL A 12 -30.13 -33.89 16.68
N TRP A 13 -30.26 -33.96 17.98
CA TRP A 13 -30.27 -32.77 18.83
C TRP A 13 -28.87 -32.26 19.21
N ASN A 14 -27.84 -33.11 19.08
CA ASN A 14 -26.47 -32.68 19.35
C ASN A 14 -25.76 -32.01 18.17
N LEU A 15 -26.40 -31.92 17.03
CA LEU A 15 -25.84 -31.22 15.84
C LEU A 15 -26.20 -29.74 15.72
N PHE A 16 -27.04 -29.24 16.64
CA PHE A 16 -27.49 -27.84 16.60
C PHE A 16 -26.79 -26.92 17.60
N ALA A 17 -25.81 -27.40 18.32
CA ALA A 17 -25.19 -26.63 19.40
C ALA A 17 -23.76 -26.16 19.14
N VAL A 18 -23.27 -26.20 17.92
CA VAL A 18 -21.94 -25.64 17.60
C VAL A 18 -22.01 -24.82 16.31
N VAL A 19 -22.93 -23.87 16.27
CA VAL A 19 -22.72 -22.64 15.52
C VAL A 19 -22.40 -21.58 16.57
N LEU A 20 -21.28 -21.75 17.24
CA LEU A 20 -20.68 -20.70 17.98
C LEU A 20 -20.06 -19.74 16.95
N THR A 21 -20.80 -18.71 16.67
CA THR A 21 -20.38 -17.50 16.00
C THR A 21 -18.98 -17.09 16.46
N THR A 22 -17.96 -17.50 15.75
CA THR A 22 -16.74 -16.72 15.67
C THR A 22 -17.10 -15.46 14.88
N VAL A 23 -17.72 -14.51 15.55
CA VAL A 23 -17.62 -13.13 15.16
C VAL A 23 -16.14 -12.80 15.30
N GLY A 24 -15.39 -13.09 14.24
CA GLY A 24 -14.07 -12.53 14.06
C GLY A 24 -14.26 -11.04 14.16
N LEU A 25 -13.77 -10.46 15.21
CA LEU A 25 -13.48 -9.04 15.29
C LEU A 25 -12.54 -8.77 14.11
N LEU A 26 -13.12 -8.42 12.97
CA LEU A 26 -12.42 -7.70 11.93
C LEU A 26 -12.09 -6.36 12.58
N SER A 27 -10.98 -6.36 13.32
CA SER A 27 -10.29 -5.16 13.68
C SER A 27 -9.89 -4.53 12.35
N SER A 28 -10.78 -3.69 11.83
CA SER A 28 -10.47 -2.78 10.73
C SER A 28 -9.46 -1.80 11.32
N CYS A 29 -8.19 -2.20 11.30
CA CYS A 29 -7.08 -1.32 11.60
C CYS A 29 -7.06 -0.31 10.45
N SER A 30 -7.77 0.80 10.61
CA SER A 30 -7.68 1.91 9.69
C SER A 30 -6.27 2.47 9.84
N MET A 31 -5.51 2.44 8.74
CA MET A 31 -4.19 3.04 8.66
C MET A 31 -4.25 4.53 9.06
N ASP A 32 -3.34 4.98 9.91
CA ASP A 32 -3.18 6.40 10.26
C ASP A 32 -2.27 7.07 9.22
N VAL A 33 -2.59 8.32 8.85
CA VAL A 33 -1.75 9.11 7.95
C VAL A 33 -0.31 9.25 8.45
N LYS A 34 -0.11 9.26 9.75
CA LYS A 34 1.22 9.34 10.39
C LYS A 34 2.14 8.17 10.02
N GLU A 35 1.57 7.03 9.64
CA GLU A 35 2.36 5.90 9.18
C GLU A 35 3.10 6.19 7.87
N LEU A 36 2.64 7.17 7.08
CA LEU A 36 3.30 7.63 5.86
C LEU A 36 4.50 8.54 6.13
N GLU A 37 4.55 9.21 7.29
CA GLU A 37 5.57 10.23 7.59
C GLU A 37 6.99 9.76 7.30
N GLY A 38 7.79 10.65 6.66
CA GLY A 38 9.19 10.46 6.41
C GLY A 38 9.54 9.93 5.02
N LYS A 39 10.78 9.48 4.86
CA LYS A 39 11.37 9.12 3.57
C LYS A 39 11.23 7.63 3.27
N TRP A 40 10.83 7.34 2.03
CA TRP A 40 10.62 6.00 1.51
C TRP A 40 11.38 5.80 0.20
N LEU A 41 12.26 4.80 0.16
CA LEU A 41 13.07 4.45 -1.01
C LEU A 41 12.30 3.52 -1.93
N VAL A 42 12.26 3.81 -3.22
CA VAL A 42 11.60 2.95 -4.21
C VAL A 42 12.43 1.66 -4.38
N LYS A 43 11.79 0.51 -4.19
CA LYS A 43 12.42 -0.81 -4.30
C LYS A 43 11.92 -1.62 -5.48
N SER A 44 10.64 -1.53 -5.82
CA SER A 44 10.10 -2.19 -7.01
C SER A 44 8.99 -1.37 -7.66
N ILE A 45 8.86 -1.53 -8.96
CA ILE A 45 7.76 -1.02 -9.78
C ILE A 45 7.21 -2.21 -10.57
N GLU A 46 5.88 -2.42 -10.55
CA GLU A 46 5.21 -3.57 -11.20
C GLU A 46 5.86 -4.93 -10.85
N ASN A 47 6.32 -5.07 -9.60
CA ASN A 47 7.05 -6.22 -9.05
C ASN A 47 8.48 -6.44 -9.60
N GLU A 48 8.99 -5.56 -10.42
CA GLU A 48 10.39 -5.57 -10.84
C GLU A 48 11.25 -4.70 -9.92
N SER A 49 12.41 -5.21 -9.53
CA SER A 49 13.34 -4.47 -8.67
C SER A 49 13.90 -3.26 -9.39
N VAL A 50 13.97 -2.14 -8.68
CA VAL A 50 14.47 -0.86 -9.19
C VAL A 50 15.85 -0.59 -8.63
N THR A 51 16.80 -0.26 -9.48
CA THR A 51 18.13 0.25 -9.10
C THR A 51 18.45 1.44 -10.02
N THR A 52 18.66 2.58 -9.42
CA THR A 52 19.08 3.81 -10.12
C THR A 52 20.59 3.92 -10.16
N VAL A 53 21.11 4.61 -11.17
CA VAL A 53 22.56 4.75 -11.40
C VAL A 53 23.15 5.92 -10.61
N GLU A 54 22.50 7.08 -10.64
CA GLU A 54 23.07 8.31 -10.04
C GLU A 54 22.46 8.64 -8.68
N ARG A 55 21.15 8.50 -8.52
CA ARG A 55 20.43 8.88 -7.30
C ARG A 55 19.36 7.87 -6.96
N GLU A 56 19.26 7.52 -5.69
CA GLU A 56 18.15 6.69 -5.23
C GLU A 56 16.81 7.38 -5.50
N ALA A 57 15.88 6.62 -6.09
CA ALA A 57 14.51 7.07 -6.22
C ALA A 57 13.81 7.00 -4.85
N PHE A 58 13.18 8.09 -4.42
CA PHE A 58 12.50 8.17 -3.14
C PHE A 58 11.32 9.13 -3.16
N ILE A 59 10.41 8.93 -2.22
CA ILE A 59 9.33 9.85 -1.88
C ILE A 59 9.39 10.09 -0.37
N GLU A 60 9.32 11.35 0.03
CA GLU A 60 9.24 11.77 1.42
C GLU A 60 7.89 12.45 1.65
N PHE A 61 7.16 11.97 2.66
CA PHE A 61 5.86 12.51 3.05
C PHE A 61 6.01 13.44 4.23
N ASN A 62 5.47 14.64 4.11
CA ASN A 62 5.19 15.53 5.22
C ASN A 62 3.68 15.47 5.50
N THR A 63 3.28 14.67 6.47
CA THR A 63 1.88 14.42 6.78
C THR A 63 1.19 15.59 7.45
N VAL A 64 1.95 16.49 8.07
CA VAL A 64 1.44 17.71 8.70
C VAL A 64 0.99 18.72 7.64
N GLU A 65 1.78 18.86 6.57
CA GLU A 65 1.49 19.81 5.49
C GLU A 65 0.68 19.20 4.34
N GLY A 66 0.54 17.87 4.29
CA GLY A 66 -0.07 17.17 3.16
C GLY A 66 0.75 17.29 1.87
N LYS A 67 2.07 17.30 2.01
CA LYS A 67 3.00 17.49 0.90
C LYS A 67 3.95 16.33 0.75
N ILE A 68 4.39 16.11 -0.48
CA ILE A 68 5.51 15.24 -0.80
C ILE A 68 6.65 16.00 -1.44
N HIS A 69 7.82 15.46 -1.24
CA HIS A 69 9.01 15.81 -1.99
C HIS A 69 9.77 14.53 -2.31
N GLY A 70 10.55 14.51 -3.39
CA GLY A 70 11.30 13.31 -3.73
C GLY A 70 12.17 13.45 -4.98
N CYS A 71 12.75 12.33 -5.35
CA CYS A 71 13.44 12.11 -6.62
C CYS A 71 12.86 10.85 -7.25
N LEU A 72 12.38 10.94 -8.49
CA LEU A 72 11.74 9.79 -9.15
C LEU A 72 12.73 8.96 -10.00
N GLY A 73 13.98 9.34 -10.02
CA GLY A 73 15.05 8.74 -10.82
C GLY A 73 16.10 9.80 -11.15
N VAL A 74 15.74 10.80 -11.92
CA VAL A 74 16.60 11.94 -12.29
C VAL A 74 16.09 13.23 -11.65
N ASN A 75 14.81 13.53 -11.85
CA ASN A 75 14.21 14.78 -11.48
C ASN A 75 13.63 14.80 -10.08
N LEU A 76 13.75 15.96 -9.43
CA LEU A 76 13.10 16.23 -8.16
C LEU A 76 11.62 16.52 -8.39
N VAL A 77 10.80 16.01 -7.49
CA VAL A 77 9.35 16.23 -7.48
C VAL A 77 8.93 16.88 -6.16
N ASN A 78 7.99 17.80 -6.25
CA ASN A 78 7.27 18.37 -5.12
C ASN A 78 5.79 18.38 -5.45
N GLY A 79 4.95 18.03 -4.49
CA GLY A 79 3.52 18.00 -4.72
C GLY A 79 2.72 17.93 -3.43
N SER A 80 1.44 17.71 -3.58
CA SER A 80 0.51 17.49 -2.47
C SER A 80 -0.05 16.08 -2.52
N PHE A 81 -0.61 15.62 -1.41
CA PHE A 81 -1.38 14.40 -1.36
C PHE A 81 -2.60 14.55 -0.45
N THR A 82 -3.59 13.73 -0.67
CA THR A 82 -4.73 13.55 0.22
C THR A 82 -4.77 12.10 0.68
N PHE A 83 -5.13 11.89 1.95
CA PHE A 83 -5.23 10.58 2.55
C PHE A 83 -6.53 10.45 3.35
N ASP A 84 -7.24 9.37 3.15
CA ASP A 84 -8.40 8.99 3.95
C ASP A 84 -8.47 7.46 4.08
N LYS A 85 -8.19 6.96 5.28
CA LYS A 85 -8.35 5.53 5.65
C LYS A 85 -7.74 4.55 4.65
N GLY A 86 -6.50 4.82 4.20
CA GLY A 86 -5.79 3.99 3.23
C GLY A 86 -6.04 4.34 1.76
N ASN A 87 -6.95 5.27 1.46
CA ASN A 87 -7.04 5.89 0.14
C ASN A 87 -6.02 7.02 0.06
N LEU A 88 -5.15 6.95 -0.93
CA LEU A 88 -4.09 7.93 -1.17
C LEU A 88 -4.22 8.47 -2.58
N LYS A 89 -4.19 9.78 -2.72
CA LYS A 89 -4.17 10.43 -4.02
C LYS A 89 -3.13 11.54 -4.02
N PHE A 90 -2.24 11.49 -4.99
CA PHE A 90 -1.30 12.57 -5.27
C PHE A 90 -2.00 13.68 -6.06
N GLY A 91 -1.74 14.93 -5.67
CA GLY A 91 -2.29 16.11 -6.31
C GLY A 91 -1.28 16.79 -7.23
N ASN A 92 -1.48 18.08 -7.46
CA ASN A 92 -0.62 18.87 -8.33
C ASN A 92 0.87 18.68 -8.01
N MET A 93 1.65 18.26 -9.01
CA MET A 93 3.08 18.03 -8.89
C MET A 93 3.87 18.95 -9.79
N GLY A 94 4.93 19.53 -9.24
CA GLY A 94 5.97 20.20 -9.99
C GLY A 94 7.22 19.32 -10.05
N MET A 95 7.90 19.31 -11.17
CA MET A 95 9.15 18.56 -11.38
C MET A 95 10.20 19.45 -12.02
N THR A 96 11.46 19.18 -11.70
CA THR A 96 12.60 19.68 -12.50
C THR A 96 12.62 18.99 -13.86
N MET A 97 13.35 19.52 -14.81
CA MET A 97 13.46 18.99 -16.17
C MET A 97 14.93 18.84 -16.55
N MET A 98 15.61 17.91 -15.86
CA MET A 98 17.00 17.57 -16.14
C MET A 98 17.06 16.30 -17.00
N MET A 99 18.15 16.15 -17.75
CA MET A 99 18.47 14.91 -18.45
C MET A 99 19.44 14.10 -17.57
N GLY A 100 19.28 12.79 -17.57
CA GLY A 100 20.12 11.85 -16.85
C GLY A 100 20.32 10.55 -17.63
N PRO A 101 20.89 9.52 -17.00
CA PRO A 101 21.03 8.20 -17.61
C PRO A 101 19.69 7.69 -18.14
N ALA A 102 19.72 7.01 -19.29
CA ALA A 102 18.51 6.52 -19.94
C ALA A 102 17.70 5.58 -19.04
N GLU A 103 18.39 4.76 -18.27
CA GLU A 103 17.79 3.83 -17.31
C GLU A 103 17.06 4.57 -16.18
N ASP A 104 17.68 5.59 -15.60
CA ASP A 104 17.07 6.41 -14.55
C ASP A 104 15.87 7.22 -15.08
N MET A 105 15.93 7.69 -16.32
CA MET A 105 14.81 8.37 -17.00
C MET A 105 13.63 7.43 -17.26
N GLU A 106 13.88 6.14 -17.45
CA GLU A 106 12.82 5.13 -17.61
C GLU A 106 12.14 4.83 -16.27
N ILE A 107 12.92 4.70 -15.21
CA ILE A 107 12.40 4.57 -13.83
C ILE A 107 11.52 5.78 -13.49
N GLU A 108 11.98 6.99 -13.80
CA GLU A 108 11.23 8.21 -13.56
C GLU A 108 9.87 8.21 -14.28
N ARG A 109 9.83 7.84 -15.57
CA ARG A 109 8.57 7.73 -16.31
C ARG A 109 7.61 6.72 -15.68
N SER A 110 8.14 5.58 -15.25
CA SER A 110 7.38 4.55 -14.56
C SER A 110 6.84 5.05 -13.23
N MET A 111 7.65 5.76 -12.45
CA MET A 111 7.22 6.36 -11.18
C MET A 111 6.17 7.45 -11.36
N ILE A 112 6.25 8.29 -12.39
CA ILE A 112 5.20 9.27 -12.72
C ILE A 112 3.88 8.54 -12.93
N LYS A 113 3.87 7.48 -13.71
CA LYS A 113 2.68 6.65 -13.93
C LYS A 113 2.17 6.05 -12.63
N VAL A 114 3.04 5.51 -11.77
CA VAL A 114 2.67 4.99 -10.44
C VAL A 114 1.96 6.05 -9.61
N LEU A 115 2.49 7.27 -9.55
CA LEU A 115 1.87 8.35 -8.78
C LEU A 115 0.49 8.73 -9.33
N ASP A 116 0.34 8.78 -10.65
CA ASP A 116 -0.93 9.11 -11.31
C ASP A 116 -2.01 8.03 -11.07
N GLU A 117 -1.62 6.76 -11.08
CA GLU A 117 -2.52 5.62 -10.93
C GLU A 117 -2.79 5.24 -9.46
N THR A 118 -2.01 5.77 -8.53
CA THR A 118 -2.17 5.46 -7.10
C THR A 118 -3.53 5.91 -6.58
N ALA A 119 -4.27 4.98 -6.00
CA ALA A 119 -5.55 5.20 -5.35
C ALA A 119 -5.56 4.71 -3.89
N LYS A 120 -4.69 3.76 -3.55
CA LYS A 120 -4.60 3.15 -2.24
C LYS A 120 -3.15 3.01 -1.79
N VAL A 121 -2.97 3.00 -0.48
CA VAL A 121 -1.67 2.75 0.16
C VAL A 121 -1.83 1.80 1.34
N LYS A 122 -0.81 1.00 1.56
CA LYS A 122 -0.71 0.13 2.73
C LYS A 122 0.71 0.18 3.26
N VAL A 123 0.85 0.29 4.56
CA VAL A 123 2.14 0.12 5.26
C VAL A 123 2.13 -1.21 6.00
N ASN A 124 3.19 -1.97 5.87
CA ASN A 124 3.41 -3.20 6.60
C ASN A 124 4.87 -3.21 7.12
N GLY A 125 5.03 -2.91 8.39
CA GLY A 125 6.35 -2.72 9.00
C GLY A 125 7.12 -1.56 8.34
N THR A 126 8.23 -1.88 7.71
CA THR A 126 9.09 -0.91 7.01
C THR A 126 8.78 -0.77 5.53
N THR A 127 7.79 -1.50 5.01
CA THR A 127 7.43 -1.49 3.59
C THR A 127 6.11 -0.75 3.35
N LEU A 128 6.12 0.13 2.37
CA LEU A 128 4.97 0.86 1.87
C LEU A 128 4.62 0.35 0.48
N PHE A 129 3.34 0.04 0.26
CA PHE A 129 2.81 -0.39 -1.04
C PHE A 129 1.89 0.67 -1.60
N LEU A 130 2.18 1.13 -2.82
CA LEU A 130 1.28 1.95 -3.62
C LEU A 130 0.45 1.03 -4.52
N MET A 131 -0.85 1.22 -4.54
CA MET A 131 -1.79 0.36 -5.25
C MET A 131 -2.78 1.18 -6.07
N ASP A 132 -3.26 0.58 -7.14
CA ASP A 132 -4.36 1.15 -7.95
C ASP A 132 -5.73 1.01 -7.24
N ALA A 133 -6.77 1.52 -7.88
CA ALA A 133 -8.13 1.46 -7.35
C ALA A 133 -8.66 0.02 -7.18
N SER A 134 -8.16 -0.93 -7.97
CA SER A 134 -8.50 -2.35 -7.89
C SER A 134 -7.72 -3.08 -6.79
N GLY A 135 -6.69 -2.46 -6.23
CA GLY A 135 -5.83 -3.05 -5.20
C GLY A 135 -4.61 -3.80 -5.76
N ASN A 136 -4.31 -3.63 -7.06
CA ASN A 136 -3.08 -4.16 -7.64
C ASN A 136 -1.89 -3.32 -7.19
N GLN A 137 -0.79 -3.98 -6.82
CA GLN A 137 0.43 -3.30 -6.43
C GLN A 137 1.09 -2.63 -7.64
N LEU A 138 1.31 -1.33 -7.56
CA LEU A 138 2.03 -0.54 -8.56
C LEU A 138 3.51 -0.41 -8.20
N ALA A 139 3.81 -0.17 -6.93
CA ALA A 139 5.19 -0.06 -6.43
C ALA A 139 5.30 -0.47 -4.98
N SER A 140 6.51 -0.88 -4.58
CA SER A 140 6.89 -1.03 -3.18
C SER A 140 8.05 -0.12 -2.84
N LEU A 141 7.97 0.47 -1.66
CA LEU A 141 8.97 1.36 -1.12
C LEU A 141 9.36 0.88 0.28
N GLU A 142 10.58 1.17 0.69
CA GLU A 142 11.09 0.83 2.01
C GLU A 142 11.46 2.08 2.78
N ARG A 143 11.13 2.10 4.06
CA ARG A 143 11.46 3.23 4.94
C ARG A 143 12.97 3.41 4.98
N ALA A 144 13.45 4.62 4.69
CA ALA A 144 14.86 4.94 4.84
C ALA A 144 15.28 4.82 6.32
N THR A 145 16.39 4.13 6.57
CA THR A 145 17.05 4.15 7.87
C THR A 145 17.95 5.38 7.94
N GLU A 146 17.81 6.14 9.01
CA GLU A 146 18.75 7.25 9.33
C GLU A 146 20.16 6.74 9.61
#